data_f901bb080db673c09c5acd9ad1d26281
#
_entry.id   f901bb080db673c09c5acd9ad1d26281
#
_cell.length_a   1.000
_cell.length_b   1.000
_cell.length_c   1.000
_cell.angle_alpha   90.00
_cell.angle_beta   90.00
_cell.angle_gamma   90.00
#
_symmetry.space_group_name_H-M   'P 1'
#
loop_
_entity.id
_entity.type
_entity.pdbx_description
1 polymer ?
#
loop_
_entity_poly.entity_id
_entity_poly.type
_entity_poly.pdbx_seq_one_letter_code
_entity_poly.pdbx_strand_id
1 'polypeptide(L)'
;MQILANKGPRVEEIIQLLDWQVDPDYYFMVLERPMPCQSLYDYLKRYKGTMEEDLARVIMQQAVFAARMCCLRGVLHRDIKLENLLINPDTLEVKLIDFGCGAVLTDVGYTSFAGMYDDPSKL
;
A
#
# COMPACT_ATOMS: atom_id res chain seq x y z
N MET A 1 10.18 -3.92 6.71
CA MET A 1 9.39 -2.75 6.27
C MET A 1 8.00 -2.72 6.88
N GLN A 2 7.28 -3.83 6.84
CA GLN A 2 5.95 -3.92 7.46
C GLN A 2 5.98 -3.61 8.97
N ILE A 3 6.99 -4.11 9.68
CA ILE A 3 7.16 -3.85 11.12
C ILE A 3 7.36 -2.35 11.37
N LEU A 4 8.26 -1.70 10.63
CA LEU A 4 8.51 -0.26 10.76
C LEU A 4 7.27 0.57 10.42
N ALA A 5 6.56 0.22 9.36
CA ALA A 5 5.33 0.91 8.96
C ALA A 5 4.23 0.81 10.03
N ASN A 6 4.27 -0.23 10.86
CA ASN A 6 3.33 -0.43 11.97
C ASN A 6 3.85 0.08 13.33
N LYS A 7 5.05 0.67 13.37
CA LYS A 7 5.64 1.16 14.61
C LYS A 7 4.94 2.44 15.08
N GLY A 8 4.42 2.41 16.30
CA GLY A 8 3.71 3.55 16.89
C GLY A 8 2.18 3.40 16.81
N PRO A 9 1.43 4.49 17.00
CA PRO A 9 -0.03 4.46 16.95
C PRO A 9 -0.55 3.92 15.62
N ARG A 10 -1.67 3.21 15.66
CA ARG A 10 -2.31 2.65 14.47
C ARG A 10 -2.65 3.72 13.46
N VAL A 11 -2.27 3.50 12.21
CA VAL A 11 -2.67 4.30 11.04
C VAL A 11 -3.63 3.45 10.22
N GLU A 12 -4.89 3.88 10.10
CA GLU A 12 -5.95 3.13 9.43
C GLU A 12 -5.66 2.91 7.94
N GLU A 13 -4.92 3.82 7.30
CA GLU A 13 -4.57 3.77 5.87
C GLU A 13 -3.39 2.85 5.58
N ILE A 14 -2.80 2.22 6.60
CA ILE A 14 -1.74 1.22 6.47
C ILE A 14 -2.26 -0.10 7.01
N ILE A 15 -2.07 -1.19 6.25
CA ILE A 15 -2.46 -2.53 6.70
C ILE A 15 -1.76 -2.87 8.01
N GLN A 16 -2.52 -3.34 9.00
CA GLN A 16 -2.00 -3.67 10.32
C GLN A 16 -1.32 -5.02 10.33
N LEU A 17 -0.09 -5.06 10.85
CA LEU A 17 0.62 -6.28 11.18
C LEU A 17 0.17 -6.76 12.57
N LEU A 18 -0.45 -7.94 12.63
CA LEU A 18 -0.96 -8.53 13.86
C LEU A 18 0.09 -9.39 14.56
N ASP A 19 0.84 -10.14 13.79
CA ASP A 19 1.90 -11.02 14.29
C ASP A 19 2.91 -11.32 13.19
N TRP A 20 4.10 -11.73 13.55
CA TRP A 20 5.13 -12.11 12.60
C TRP A 20 6.13 -13.08 13.21
N GLN A 21 6.72 -13.89 12.35
CA GLN A 21 7.76 -14.85 12.73
C GLN A 21 8.80 -14.94 11.61
N VAL A 22 10.06 -15.00 12.00
CA VAL A 22 11.19 -15.20 11.10
C VAL A 22 11.74 -16.60 11.29
N ASP A 23 11.77 -17.38 10.22
CA ASP A 23 12.41 -18.68 10.11
C ASP A 23 13.63 -18.51 9.18
N PRO A 24 14.67 -19.38 9.24
CA PRO A 24 15.83 -19.31 8.33
C PRO A 24 15.47 -19.24 6.84
N ASP A 25 14.37 -19.86 6.42
CA ASP A 25 13.97 -19.96 5.03
C ASP A 25 12.76 -19.08 4.68
N TYR A 26 11.96 -18.63 5.67
CA TYR A 26 10.68 -17.95 5.43
C TYR A 26 10.41 -16.83 6.43
N TYR A 27 9.65 -15.83 5.97
CA TYR A 27 9.01 -14.83 6.81
C TYR A 27 7.51 -15.11 6.84
N PHE A 28 6.95 -15.17 8.05
CA PHE A 28 5.50 -15.33 8.25
C PHE A 28 4.96 -14.03 8.83
N MET A 29 3.92 -13.52 8.21
CA MET A 29 3.22 -12.34 8.70
C MET A 29 1.73 -12.62 8.79
N VAL A 30 1.13 -12.23 9.90
CA VAL A 30 -0.31 -12.22 10.08
C VAL A 30 -0.77 -10.78 9.98
N LEU A 31 -1.56 -10.51 8.96
CA LEU A 31 -2.07 -9.17 8.66
C LEU A 31 -3.57 -9.12 8.92
N GLU A 32 -4.08 -7.94 9.26
CA GLU A 32 -5.51 -7.74 9.29
C GLU A 32 -6.11 -8.02 7.90
N ARG A 33 -7.35 -8.50 7.89
CA ARG A 33 -8.12 -8.65 6.66
C ARG A 33 -9.35 -7.77 6.73
N PRO A 34 -9.30 -6.55 6.19
CA PRO A 34 -10.47 -5.68 6.14
C PRO A 34 -11.60 -6.34 5.35
N MET A 35 -12.82 -6.27 5.86
CA MET A 35 -14.00 -6.83 5.18
C MET A 35 -15.18 -5.88 5.32
N PRO A 36 -15.92 -5.59 4.25
CA PRO A 36 -15.62 -5.97 2.86
C PRO A 36 -14.45 -5.16 2.31
N CYS A 37 -13.66 -5.77 1.42
CA CYS A 37 -12.60 -5.06 0.71
C CYS A 37 -12.28 -5.72 -0.62
N GLN A 38 -11.70 -4.95 -1.51
CA GLN A 38 -11.15 -5.41 -2.79
C GLN A 38 -9.97 -4.51 -3.16
N SER A 39 -9.13 -4.95 -4.08
CA SER A 39 -8.09 -4.08 -4.61
C SER A 39 -8.73 -2.91 -5.36
N LEU A 40 -8.06 -1.77 -5.35
CA LEU A 40 -8.53 -0.61 -6.11
C LEU A 40 -8.53 -0.89 -7.61
N TYR A 41 -7.65 -1.78 -8.08
CA TYR A 41 -7.65 -2.24 -9.45
C TYR A 41 -8.97 -2.93 -9.82
N ASP A 42 -9.45 -3.88 -9.00
CA ASP A 42 -10.72 -4.58 -9.23
C ASP A 42 -11.91 -3.64 -9.07
N TYR A 43 -11.85 -2.73 -8.12
CA TYR A 43 -12.87 -1.71 -7.92
C TYR A 43 -13.05 -0.81 -9.16
N LEU A 44 -11.95 -0.38 -9.77
CA LEU A 44 -11.98 0.45 -10.98
C LEU A 44 -12.53 -0.26 -12.20
N LYS A 45 -12.41 -1.58 -12.28
CA LYS A 45 -13.00 -2.36 -13.38
C LYS A 45 -14.51 -2.18 -13.48
N ARG A 46 -15.19 -1.96 -12.36
CA ARG A 46 -16.63 -1.68 -12.32
C ARG A 46 -17.01 -0.38 -13.03
N TYR A 47 -16.06 0.56 -13.12
CA TYR A 47 -16.23 1.88 -13.75
C TYR A 47 -15.61 1.94 -15.14
N LYS A 48 -15.32 0.79 -15.75
CA LYS A 48 -14.70 0.68 -17.09
C LYS A 48 -13.40 1.50 -17.21
N GLY A 49 -12.61 1.53 -16.13
CA GLY A 49 -11.33 2.23 -16.08
C GLY A 49 -11.42 3.74 -15.85
N THR A 50 -12.61 4.29 -15.68
CA THR A 50 -12.81 5.71 -15.35
C THR A 50 -13.47 5.86 -13.99
N MET A 51 -13.17 6.95 -13.32
CA MET A 51 -13.67 7.26 -12.00
C MET A 51 -14.06 8.73 -11.92
N GLU A 52 -15.12 9.00 -11.19
CA GLU A 52 -15.52 10.37 -10.90
C GLU A 52 -14.41 11.09 -10.12
N GLU A 53 -14.16 12.36 -10.45
CA GLU A 53 -13.04 13.13 -9.88
C GLU A 53 -13.13 13.24 -8.35
N ASP A 54 -14.32 13.48 -7.80
CA ASP A 54 -14.50 13.59 -6.34
C ASP A 54 -14.14 12.28 -5.62
N LEU A 55 -14.52 11.15 -6.19
CA LEU A 55 -14.16 9.83 -5.66
C LEU A 55 -12.66 9.60 -5.77
N ALA A 56 -12.05 9.92 -6.90
CA ALA A 56 -10.61 9.80 -7.09
C ALA A 56 -9.84 10.65 -6.08
N ARG A 57 -10.34 11.84 -5.76
CA ARG A 57 -9.73 12.73 -4.77
C ARG A 57 -9.77 12.14 -3.37
N VAL A 58 -10.89 11.58 -2.95
CA VAL A 58 -11.04 10.89 -1.65
C VAL A 58 -10.04 9.73 -1.52
N ILE A 59 -9.90 8.94 -2.56
CA ILE A 59 -8.97 7.80 -2.59
C ILE A 59 -7.52 8.28 -2.58
N MET A 60 -7.18 9.26 -3.41
CA MET A 60 -5.82 9.78 -3.52
C MET A 60 -5.34 10.44 -2.22
N GLN A 61 -6.20 11.16 -1.53
CA GLN A 61 -5.87 11.76 -0.23
C GLN A 61 -5.44 10.71 0.79
N GLN A 62 -6.14 9.58 0.85
CA GLN A 62 -5.80 8.48 1.76
C GLN A 62 -4.50 7.79 1.35
N ALA A 63 -4.28 7.55 0.05
CA ALA A 63 -3.05 6.96 -0.46
C ALA A 63 -1.83 7.84 -0.17
N VAL A 64 -1.93 9.14 -0.38
CA VAL A 64 -0.87 10.11 -0.07
C VAL A 64 -0.61 10.18 1.44
N PHE A 65 -1.65 10.17 2.25
CA PHE A 65 -1.52 10.13 3.71
C PHE A 65 -0.79 8.87 4.18
N ALA A 66 -1.15 7.70 3.64
CA ALA A 66 -0.47 6.44 3.93
C ALA A 66 1.02 6.51 3.57
N ALA A 67 1.34 6.99 2.38
CA ALA A 67 2.72 7.16 1.93
C ALA A 67 3.51 8.11 2.84
N ARG A 68 2.90 9.23 3.23
CA ARG A 68 3.50 10.19 4.17
C ARG A 68 3.79 9.55 5.52
N MET A 69 2.84 8.81 6.07
CA MET A 69 3.03 8.13 7.35
C MET A 69 4.13 7.08 7.29
N CYS A 70 4.24 6.36 6.17
CA CYS A 70 5.37 5.45 5.95
C CYS A 70 6.70 6.22 6.02
N CYS A 71 6.83 7.33 5.30
CA CYS A 71 8.04 8.15 5.31
C CYS A 71 8.38 8.67 6.71
N LEU A 72 7.39 9.14 7.48
CA LEU A 72 7.58 9.59 8.86
C LEU A 72 8.06 8.47 9.78
N ARG A 73 7.76 7.22 9.45
CA ARG A 73 8.20 6.02 10.17
C ARG A 73 9.48 5.41 9.59
N GLY A 74 10.14 6.12 8.67
CA GLY A 74 11.40 5.70 8.08
C GLY A 74 11.28 4.64 7.00
N VAL A 75 10.12 4.51 6.35
CA VAL A 75 9.84 3.52 5.29
C VAL A 75 9.49 4.22 3.98
N LEU A 76 10.17 3.84 2.92
CA LEU A 76 9.78 4.14 1.55
C LEU A 76 9.12 2.90 0.94
N HIS A 77 7.86 2.98 0.52
CA HIS A 77 7.10 1.82 0.04
C HIS A 77 7.62 1.29 -1.31
N ARG A 78 7.87 2.16 -2.26
CA ARG A 78 8.43 1.92 -3.60
C ARG A 78 7.56 1.15 -4.60
N ASP A 79 6.33 0.79 -4.24
CA ASP A 79 5.43 0.05 -5.15
C ASP A 79 3.96 0.43 -4.94
N ILE A 80 3.69 1.74 -4.80
CA ILE A 80 2.31 2.23 -4.66
C ILE A 80 1.63 2.21 -6.02
N LYS A 81 0.59 1.41 -6.13
CA LYS A 81 -0.19 1.19 -7.34
C LYS A 81 -1.59 0.70 -6.99
N LEU A 82 -2.47 0.62 -7.99
CA LEU A 82 -3.87 0.22 -7.77
C LEU A 82 -4.01 -1.16 -7.12
N GLU A 83 -3.13 -2.11 -7.46
CA GLU A 83 -3.13 -3.47 -6.92
C GLU A 83 -2.74 -3.51 -5.44
N ASN A 84 -1.98 -2.51 -4.97
CA ASN A 84 -1.47 -2.43 -3.60
C ASN A 84 -2.27 -1.47 -2.72
N LEU A 85 -3.44 -1.07 -3.16
CA LEU A 85 -4.41 -0.30 -2.38
C LEU A 85 -5.68 -1.12 -2.26
N LEU A 86 -6.10 -1.41 -1.03
CA LEU A 86 -7.40 -2.01 -0.76
C LEU A 86 -8.42 -0.91 -0.50
N ILE A 87 -9.63 -1.10 -0.98
CA ILE A 87 -10.76 -0.20 -0.72
C ILE A 87 -11.94 -0.95 -0.14
N ASN A 88 -12.55 -0.37 0.89
CA ASN A 88 -13.87 -0.78 1.34
C ASN A 88 -14.92 -0.07 0.47
N PRO A 89 -15.70 -0.78 -0.35
CA PRO A 89 -16.64 -0.14 -1.27
C PRO A 89 -17.81 0.55 -0.56
N ASP A 90 -18.09 0.22 0.69
CA ASP A 90 -19.19 0.81 1.45
C ASP A 90 -18.77 2.10 2.15
N THR A 91 -17.56 2.16 2.70
CA THR A 91 -17.06 3.32 3.45
C THR A 91 -16.07 4.18 2.66
N LEU A 92 -15.53 3.67 1.55
CA LEU A 92 -14.46 4.26 0.75
C LEU A 92 -13.14 4.43 1.51
N GLU A 93 -12.95 3.69 2.59
CA GLU A 93 -11.69 3.62 3.31
C GLU A 93 -10.65 2.84 2.49
N VAL A 94 -9.42 3.37 2.45
CA VAL A 94 -8.32 2.82 1.66
C VAL A 94 -7.19 2.39 2.59
N LYS A 95 -6.56 1.24 2.27
CA LYS A 95 -5.39 0.73 3.00
C LYS A 95 -4.27 0.38 2.04
N LEU A 96 -3.07 0.86 2.35
CA LEU A 96 -1.85 0.50 1.63
C LEU A 96 -1.35 -0.86 2.12
N ILE A 97 -1.07 -1.74 1.17
CA ILE A 97 -0.59 -3.10 1.42
C ILE A 97 0.71 -3.38 0.66
N ASP A 98 1.31 -4.54 0.89
CA ASP A 98 2.47 -5.09 0.20
C ASP A 98 3.72 -4.22 0.28
N PHE A 99 4.43 -4.35 1.39
CA PHE A 99 5.70 -3.66 1.66
C PHE A 99 6.92 -4.44 1.15
N GLY A 100 6.72 -5.45 0.30
CA GLY A 100 7.80 -6.33 -0.19
C GLY A 100 8.89 -5.61 -0.99
N CYS A 101 8.56 -4.50 -1.66
CA CYS A 101 9.52 -3.65 -2.38
C CYS A 101 10.07 -2.50 -1.52
N GLY A 102 9.66 -2.40 -0.27
CA GLY A 102 10.00 -1.29 0.61
C GLY A 102 11.48 -1.22 0.98
N ALA A 103 11.91 -0.05 1.36
CA ALA A 103 13.26 0.21 1.85
C ALA A 103 13.21 1.17 3.04
N VAL A 104 14.26 1.10 3.87
CA VAL A 104 14.50 2.11 4.90
C VAL A 104 14.78 3.43 4.20
N LEU A 105 14.10 4.49 4.65
CA LEU A 105 14.31 5.83 4.13
C LEU A 105 15.69 6.33 4.57
N THR A 106 16.52 6.71 3.61
CA THR A 106 17.88 7.18 3.83
C THR A 106 18.15 8.48 3.09
N ASP A 107 19.20 9.22 3.51
CA ASP A 107 19.65 10.41 2.80
C ASP A 107 20.48 10.08 1.55
N VAL A 108 20.83 8.79 1.38
CA VAL A 108 21.55 8.31 0.20
C VAL A 108 20.56 7.93 -0.89
N GLY A 109 20.78 8.36 -2.12
CA GLY A 109 19.93 8.04 -3.25
C GLY A 109 19.83 6.53 -3.52
N TYR A 110 18.71 6.10 -4.08
CA TYR A 110 18.50 4.72 -4.49
C TYR A 110 19.02 4.52 -5.91
N THR A 111 19.70 3.38 -6.16
CA THR A 111 20.39 3.10 -7.43
C THR A 111 19.63 2.14 -8.34
N SER A 112 18.55 1.52 -7.84
CA SER A 112 17.74 0.57 -8.60
C SER A 112 16.25 0.80 -8.35
N PHE A 113 15.45 0.55 -9.38
CA PHE A 113 14.00 0.51 -9.27
C PHE A 113 13.57 -0.83 -8.67
N ALA A 114 12.69 -0.81 -7.68
CA ALA A 114 12.25 -2.01 -6.96
C ALA A 114 10.80 -2.41 -7.26
N GLY A 115 9.99 -1.50 -7.80
CA GLY A 115 8.61 -1.76 -8.16
C GLY A 115 8.50 -2.58 -9.45
N MET A 116 7.29 -3.05 -9.76
CA MET A 116 7.02 -3.70 -11.04
C MET A 116 7.00 -2.66 -12.16
N TYR A 117 7.71 -2.92 -13.24
CA TYR A 117 7.53 -2.18 -14.48
C TYR A 117 6.24 -2.64 -15.14
N ASP A 118 5.30 -1.74 -15.31
CA ASP A 118 4.29 -1.95 -16.34
C ASP A 118 4.99 -1.89 -17.68
N ASP A 119 4.87 -2.95 -18.47
CA ASP A 119 5.47 -3.03 -19.79
C ASP A 119 4.96 -1.86 -20.65
N PRO A 120 5.82 -0.89 -21.06
CA PRO A 120 5.39 0.26 -21.83
C PRO A 120 4.74 -0.11 -23.18
N SER A 121 4.95 -1.35 -23.65
CA SER A 121 4.34 -1.84 -24.88
C SER A 121 2.85 -2.20 -24.73
N LYS A 122 2.34 -2.18 -23.49
CA LYS A 122 0.94 -2.48 -23.18
C LYS A 122 0.10 -1.24 -22.89
N LEU A 123 0.67 -0.06 -23.02
CA LEU A 123 -0.04 1.22 -22.94
C LEU A 123 -0.67 1.59 -24.26
#